data_53bbef7cdbada5974d5eb2696eb58e83
#
_entry.id   53bbef7cdbada5974d5eb2696eb58e83
#
_cell.length_a   1.000
_cell.length_b   1.000
_cell.length_c   1.000
_cell.angle_alpha   90.00
_cell.angle_beta   90.00
_cell.angle_gamma   90.00
#
_symmetry.space_group_name_H-M   'P 1'
#
loop_
_entity.id
_entity.type
_entity.pdbx_description
1 polymer ?
#
loop_
_entity_poly.entity_id
_entity_poly.type
_entity_poly.pdbx_seq_one_letter_code
_entity_poly.pdbx_strand_id
1 'polypeptide(L)'
;KENVDVQGVSVSPRDLLAASLPDPAKLGARMHGKTCAGILVKGADKSGKPRAVYIYNVVDNDWAMKEYGDQAVVWQTAINPVIAMELIHRGKWKPSSGINGPEWFDSRPFLELLKEYGAEWKIREEDPSV
;
A
#
# COMPACT_ATOMS: atom_id res chain seq x y z
N LYS A 1 23.19 13.32 -9.79
CA LYS A 1 22.05 13.85 -10.56
C LYS A 1 22.59 15.10 -11.26
N GLU A 2 22.95 14.93 -12.53
CA GLU A 2 23.62 15.97 -13.28
C GLU A 2 22.56 16.86 -13.97
N ASN A 3 22.81 18.15 -13.98
CA ASN A 3 22.03 19.06 -14.81
C ASN A 3 22.39 18.82 -16.29
N VAL A 4 21.44 19.05 -17.17
CA VAL A 4 21.64 19.03 -18.61
C VAL A 4 21.56 20.43 -19.19
N ASP A 5 22.41 20.72 -20.14
CA ASP A 5 22.31 21.98 -20.89
C ASP A 5 21.18 21.87 -21.93
N VAL A 6 20.26 22.81 -21.87
CA VAL A 6 19.18 22.94 -22.84
C VAL A 6 19.29 24.38 -23.45
N GLN A 7 19.91 24.47 -24.62
CA GLN A 7 20.11 25.72 -25.36
C GLN A 7 20.81 26.80 -24.51
N GLY A 8 21.86 26.42 -23.77
CA GLY A 8 22.64 27.31 -22.92
C GLY A 8 22.07 27.54 -21.52
N VAL A 9 20.98 26.87 -21.16
CA VAL A 9 20.40 26.92 -19.82
C VAL A 9 20.65 25.60 -19.10
N SER A 10 21.32 25.65 -17.94
CA SER A 10 21.54 24.47 -17.09
C SER A 10 20.26 24.11 -16.34
N VAL A 11 19.64 22.99 -16.68
CA VAL A 11 18.34 22.57 -16.16
C VAL A 11 18.49 21.24 -15.41
N SER A 12 17.87 21.16 -14.23
CA SER A 12 17.66 19.90 -13.54
C SER A 12 16.48 19.13 -14.17
N PRO A 13 16.68 17.96 -14.78
CA PRO A 13 15.59 17.21 -15.40
C PRO A 13 14.48 16.86 -14.41
N ARG A 14 14.84 16.58 -13.15
CA ARG A 14 13.88 16.30 -12.09
C ARG A 14 12.98 17.50 -11.77
N ASP A 15 13.59 18.68 -11.64
CA ASP A 15 12.85 19.87 -11.23
C ASP A 15 11.95 20.36 -12.37
N LEU A 16 12.43 20.25 -13.62
CA LEU A 16 11.61 20.52 -14.79
C LEU A 16 10.41 19.58 -14.87
N LEU A 17 10.61 18.28 -14.67
CA LEU A 17 9.53 17.31 -14.68
C LEU A 17 8.53 17.60 -13.55
N ALA A 18 9.01 17.84 -12.34
CA ALA A 18 8.16 18.15 -11.19
C ALA A 18 7.33 19.43 -11.40
N ALA A 19 7.92 20.45 -12.02
CA ALA A 19 7.22 21.70 -12.35
C ALA A 19 6.20 21.54 -13.49
N SER A 20 6.40 20.57 -14.38
CA SER A 20 5.53 20.32 -15.54
C SER A 20 4.35 19.42 -15.24
N LEU A 21 4.45 18.59 -14.19
CA LEU A 21 3.40 17.67 -13.82
C LEU A 21 2.33 18.35 -12.95
N PRO A 22 1.07 17.93 -13.07
CA PRO A 22 0.02 18.40 -12.17
C PRO A 22 0.31 17.94 -10.73
N ASP A 23 -0.10 18.75 -9.76
CA ASP A 23 -0.01 18.42 -8.35
C ASP A 23 -0.83 17.16 -8.05
N PRO A 24 -0.20 16.05 -7.58
CA PRO A 24 -0.91 14.79 -7.31
C PRO A 24 -2.05 14.95 -6.30
N ALA A 25 -1.90 15.86 -5.32
CA ALA A 25 -2.94 16.10 -4.32
C ALA A 25 -4.25 16.66 -4.91
N LYS A 26 -4.17 17.29 -6.09
CA LYS A 26 -5.33 17.88 -6.78
C LYS A 26 -5.98 16.95 -7.81
N LEU A 27 -5.47 15.73 -7.96
CA LEU A 27 -5.95 14.79 -8.96
C LEU A 27 -7.10 13.90 -8.50
N GLY A 28 -7.37 13.80 -7.20
CA GLY A 28 -8.30 12.83 -6.63
C GLY A 28 -9.65 12.76 -7.34
N ALA A 29 -10.31 13.90 -7.51
CA ALA A 29 -11.62 14.00 -8.17
C ALA A 29 -11.58 13.74 -9.71
N ARG A 30 -10.40 13.70 -10.30
CA ARG A 30 -10.19 13.48 -11.74
C ARG A 30 -9.68 12.07 -12.04
N MET A 31 -9.25 11.34 -11.02
CA MET A 31 -8.74 10.00 -11.15
C MET A 31 -9.87 8.99 -11.05
N HIS A 32 -9.96 8.11 -12.02
CA HIS A 32 -10.83 6.95 -12.01
C HIS A 32 -9.98 5.69 -12.09
N GLY A 33 -10.40 4.63 -11.43
CA GLY A 33 -9.69 3.36 -11.45
C GLY A 33 -9.41 2.82 -10.06
N LYS A 34 -8.47 1.89 -9.98
CA LYS A 34 -8.21 1.11 -8.77
C LYS A 34 -6.72 1.05 -8.48
N THR A 35 -6.38 1.10 -7.20
CA THR A 35 -5.04 0.77 -6.72
C THR A 35 -5.01 -0.66 -6.22
N CYS A 36 -3.94 -1.38 -6.52
CA CYS A 36 -3.68 -2.71 -5.99
C CYS A 36 -2.38 -2.68 -5.21
N ALA A 37 -2.44 -3.06 -3.94
CA ALA A 37 -1.26 -3.23 -3.10
C ALA A 37 -1.20 -4.67 -2.60
N GLY A 38 -0.03 -5.28 -2.62
CA GLY A 38 0.11 -6.66 -2.18
C GLY A 38 1.56 -7.11 -2.07
N ILE A 39 1.73 -8.33 -1.59
CA ILE A 39 3.02 -8.96 -1.37
C ILE A 39 3.02 -10.32 -2.05
N LEU A 40 4.00 -10.56 -2.91
CA LEU A 40 4.30 -11.87 -3.45
C LEU A 40 5.36 -12.55 -2.59
N VAL A 41 5.01 -13.68 -2.01
CA VAL A 41 5.91 -14.51 -1.21
C VAL A 41 6.22 -15.77 -1.99
N LYS A 42 7.51 -16.03 -2.22
CA LYS A 42 8.02 -17.25 -2.87
C LYS A 42 8.85 -18.05 -1.87
N GLY A 43 8.69 -19.35 -1.88
CA GLY A 43 9.39 -20.25 -0.97
C GLY A 43 9.07 -21.70 -1.24
N ALA A 44 9.20 -22.54 -0.22
CA ALA A 44 8.77 -23.92 -0.25
C ALA A 44 7.69 -24.15 0.81
N ASP A 45 6.75 -25.04 0.52
CA ASP A 45 5.79 -25.50 1.49
C ASP A 45 6.42 -26.48 2.50
N LYS A 46 5.61 -26.99 3.43
CA LYS A 46 6.08 -27.93 4.47
C LYS A 46 6.62 -29.25 3.91
N SER A 47 6.30 -29.59 2.66
CA SER A 47 6.80 -30.79 1.97
C SER A 47 8.08 -30.53 1.16
N GLY A 48 8.55 -29.27 1.11
CA GLY A 48 9.68 -28.85 0.32
C GLY A 48 9.34 -28.51 -1.14
N LYS A 49 8.05 -28.51 -1.51
CA LYS A 49 7.60 -28.17 -2.86
C LYS A 49 7.61 -26.64 -3.06
N PRO A 50 8.17 -26.13 -4.17
CA PRO A 50 8.12 -24.71 -4.50
C PRO A 50 6.68 -24.17 -4.48
N ARG A 51 6.52 -23.00 -3.87
CA ARG A 51 5.22 -22.32 -3.75
C ARG A 51 5.38 -20.82 -3.86
N ALA A 52 4.46 -20.17 -4.57
CA ALA A 52 4.35 -18.72 -4.62
C ALA A 52 2.92 -18.31 -4.27
N VAL A 53 2.78 -17.33 -3.38
CA VAL A 53 1.48 -16.83 -2.90
C VAL A 53 1.47 -15.32 -2.97
N TYR A 54 0.45 -14.77 -3.60
CA TYR A 54 0.21 -13.33 -3.64
C TYR A 54 -0.97 -12.98 -2.74
N ILE A 55 -0.72 -12.17 -1.70
CA ILE A 55 -1.76 -11.55 -0.88
C ILE A 55 -1.87 -10.09 -1.28
N TYR A 56 -3.07 -9.62 -1.55
CA TYR A 56 -3.29 -8.27 -2.06
C TYR A 56 -4.66 -7.73 -1.69
N ASN A 57 -4.79 -6.40 -1.71
CA ASN A 57 -6.06 -5.72 -1.68
C ASN A 57 -6.20 -4.75 -2.85
N VAL A 58 -7.43 -4.47 -3.24
CA VAL A 58 -7.75 -3.54 -4.34
C VAL A 58 -8.71 -2.49 -3.79
N VAL A 59 -8.39 -1.22 -3.99
CA VAL A 59 -9.22 -0.10 -3.56
C VAL A 59 -9.61 0.73 -4.78
N ASP A 60 -10.90 0.99 -4.90
CA ASP A 60 -11.49 1.82 -5.96
C ASP A 60 -11.38 3.29 -5.58
N ASN A 61 -10.89 4.14 -6.51
CA ASN A 61 -10.69 5.55 -6.23
C ASN A 61 -12.01 6.32 -6.09
N ASP A 62 -13.02 5.99 -6.89
CA ASP A 62 -14.32 6.66 -6.81
C ASP A 62 -15.01 6.35 -5.47
N TRP A 63 -14.88 5.10 -5.00
CA TRP A 63 -15.34 4.73 -3.66
C TRP A 63 -14.59 5.49 -2.56
N ALA A 64 -13.24 5.53 -2.61
CA ALA A 64 -12.45 6.21 -1.60
C ALA A 64 -12.75 7.72 -1.55
N MET A 65 -12.86 8.37 -2.70
CA MET A 65 -13.24 9.78 -2.80
C MET A 65 -14.64 10.04 -2.24
N LYS A 66 -15.61 9.14 -2.49
CA LYS A 66 -16.98 9.29 -1.99
C LYS A 66 -17.09 9.11 -0.48
N GLU A 67 -16.45 8.07 0.07
CA GLU A 67 -16.60 7.69 1.48
C GLU A 67 -15.69 8.50 2.42
N TYR A 68 -14.50 8.89 1.95
CA TYR A 68 -13.45 9.51 2.78
C TYR A 68 -12.97 10.87 2.27
N GLY A 69 -13.31 11.26 1.04
CA GLY A 69 -12.85 12.51 0.43
C GLY A 69 -11.39 12.48 -0.04
N ASP A 70 -10.74 11.32 0.01
CA ASP A 70 -9.33 11.14 -0.31
C ASP A 70 -9.11 10.05 -1.38
N GLN A 71 -7.97 10.14 -2.07
CA GLN A 71 -7.58 9.18 -3.09
C GLN A 71 -7.39 7.77 -2.50
N ALA A 72 -7.67 6.75 -3.30
CA ALA A 72 -7.49 5.34 -2.90
C ALA A 72 -6.09 5.05 -2.34
N VAL A 73 -5.04 5.62 -2.92
CA VAL A 73 -3.66 5.44 -2.44
C VAL A 73 -3.44 6.05 -1.06
N VAL A 74 -4.07 7.19 -0.77
CA VAL A 74 -3.99 7.85 0.54
C VAL A 74 -4.69 6.99 1.59
N TRP A 75 -5.93 6.59 1.30
CA TRP A 75 -6.69 5.72 2.18
C TRP A 75 -5.99 4.38 2.43
N GLN A 76 -5.50 3.73 1.38
CA GLN A 76 -4.80 2.44 1.45
C GLN A 76 -3.51 2.50 2.28
N THR A 77 -2.87 3.66 2.31
CA THR A 77 -1.69 3.90 3.15
C THR A 77 -2.09 4.19 4.60
N ALA A 78 -3.12 5.01 4.80
CA ALA A 78 -3.53 5.50 6.12
C ALA A 78 -4.25 4.43 6.97
N ILE A 79 -5.01 3.52 6.35
CA ILE A 79 -5.80 2.53 7.08
C ILE A 79 -4.94 1.57 7.91
N ASN A 80 -3.74 1.26 7.46
CA ASN A 80 -2.86 0.31 8.15
C ASN A 80 -2.45 0.78 9.55
N PRO A 81 -1.91 1.99 9.76
CA PRO A 81 -1.63 2.49 11.10
C PRO A 81 -2.88 2.69 11.95
N VAL A 82 -4.03 3.03 11.37
CA VAL A 82 -5.30 3.15 12.09
C VAL A 82 -5.70 1.80 12.70
N ILE A 83 -5.67 0.74 11.91
CA ILE A 83 -5.96 -0.63 12.38
C ILE A 83 -4.97 -1.05 13.47
N ALA A 84 -3.68 -0.77 13.29
CA ALA A 84 -2.67 -1.09 14.29
C ALA A 84 -2.95 -0.39 15.63
N MET A 85 -3.26 0.91 15.61
CA MET A 85 -3.64 1.66 16.82
C MET A 85 -4.88 1.07 17.49
N GLU A 86 -5.87 0.70 16.71
CA GLU A 86 -7.10 0.11 17.23
C GLU A 86 -6.86 -1.26 17.88
N LEU A 87 -6.04 -2.11 17.26
CA LEU A 87 -5.67 -3.42 17.82
C LEU A 87 -4.87 -3.29 19.12
N ILE A 88 -4.01 -2.29 19.21
CA ILE A 88 -3.30 -1.95 20.45
C ILE A 88 -4.30 -1.47 21.51
N HIS A 89 -5.17 -0.54 21.16
CA HIS A 89 -6.20 -0.03 22.08
C HIS A 89 -7.13 -1.13 22.60
N ARG A 90 -7.56 -2.04 21.74
CA ARG A 90 -8.39 -3.21 22.10
C ARG A 90 -7.59 -4.30 22.85
N GLY A 91 -6.30 -4.14 23.07
CA GLY A 91 -5.44 -5.12 23.74
C GLY A 91 -5.22 -6.42 22.94
N LYS A 92 -5.54 -6.42 21.63
CA LYS A 92 -5.30 -7.56 20.73
C LYS A 92 -3.83 -7.64 20.35
N TRP A 93 -3.22 -6.51 20.07
CA TRP A 93 -1.78 -6.38 19.92
C TRP A 93 -1.20 -5.81 21.21
N LYS A 94 -0.23 -6.51 21.77
CA LYS A 94 0.45 -6.11 23.02
C LYS A 94 1.91 -5.84 22.72
N PRO A 95 2.25 -4.60 22.34
CA PRO A 95 3.65 -4.24 22.08
C PRO A 95 4.49 -4.38 23.36
N SER A 96 5.71 -4.85 23.20
CA SER A 96 6.73 -4.76 24.24
C SER A 96 7.33 -3.36 24.28
N SER A 97 8.26 -3.11 25.21
CA SER A 97 9.05 -1.87 25.19
C SER A 97 9.96 -1.83 23.95
N GLY A 98 10.11 -0.65 23.36
CA GLY A 98 10.94 -0.42 22.18
C GLY A 98 10.15 -0.37 20.89
N ILE A 99 10.84 -0.61 19.75
CA ILE A 99 10.24 -0.61 18.42
C ILE A 99 9.85 -2.04 18.04
N ASN A 100 8.59 -2.24 17.73
CA ASN A 100 8.05 -3.53 17.30
C ASN A 100 7.53 -3.39 15.87
N GLY A 101 8.04 -4.17 14.93
CA GLY A 101 7.50 -4.24 13.58
C GLY A 101 6.17 -5.02 13.54
N PRO A 102 5.34 -4.82 12.50
CA PRO A 102 4.05 -5.49 12.39
C PRO A 102 4.15 -7.02 12.33
N GLU A 103 5.26 -7.56 11.86
CA GLU A 103 5.55 -9.00 11.81
C GLU A 103 5.66 -9.67 13.19
N TRP A 104 5.77 -8.87 14.25
CA TRP A 104 5.81 -9.35 15.64
C TRP A 104 4.44 -9.81 16.16
N PHE A 105 3.37 -9.40 15.49
CA PHE A 105 2.00 -9.61 15.95
C PHE A 105 1.23 -10.64 15.09
N ASP A 106 0.17 -11.23 15.65
CA ASP A 106 -0.77 -12.04 14.84
C ASP A 106 -1.46 -11.14 13.80
N SER A 107 -1.30 -11.53 12.54
CA SER A 107 -1.87 -10.79 11.41
C SER A 107 -3.39 -10.98 11.24
N ARG A 108 -3.97 -12.04 11.80
CA ARG A 108 -5.40 -12.37 11.59
C ARG A 108 -6.35 -11.25 12.05
N PRO A 109 -6.24 -10.70 13.27
CA PRO A 109 -7.11 -9.61 13.69
C PRO A 109 -6.96 -8.37 12.80
N PHE A 110 -5.75 -8.12 12.28
CA PHE A 110 -5.50 -7.02 11.36
C PHE A 110 -6.25 -7.23 10.03
N LEU A 111 -6.17 -8.40 9.46
CA LEU A 111 -6.84 -8.75 8.21
C LEU A 111 -8.37 -8.74 8.34
N GLU A 112 -8.91 -9.11 9.51
CA GLU A 112 -10.33 -9.02 9.82
C GLU A 112 -10.79 -7.55 9.82
N LEU A 113 -10.12 -6.68 10.57
CA LEU A 113 -10.44 -5.26 10.60
C LEU A 113 -10.26 -4.58 9.24
N LEU A 114 -9.28 -4.99 8.45
CA LEU A 114 -9.08 -4.46 7.11
C LEU A 114 -10.31 -4.69 6.22
N LYS A 115 -10.98 -5.84 6.36
CA LYS A 115 -12.27 -6.10 5.69
C LYS A 115 -13.40 -5.24 6.23
N GLU A 116 -13.50 -5.08 7.54
CA GLU A 116 -14.52 -4.25 8.18
C GLU A 116 -14.44 -2.80 7.71
N TYR A 117 -13.22 -2.30 7.48
CA TYR A 117 -12.97 -0.96 6.94
C TYR A 117 -13.14 -0.86 5.42
N GLY A 118 -13.52 -1.93 4.72
CA GLY A 118 -13.84 -1.91 3.30
C GLY A 118 -12.69 -2.27 2.36
N ALA A 119 -11.52 -2.68 2.88
CA ALA A 119 -10.43 -3.18 2.06
C ALA A 119 -10.38 -4.71 2.10
N GLU A 120 -11.17 -5.35 1.26
CA GLU A 120 -11.08 -6.80 1.11
C GLU A 120 -9.69 -7.21 0.61
N TRP A 121 -9.04 -8.06 1.37
CA TRP A 121 -7.83 -8.73 0.93
C TRP A 121 -8.15 -10.06 0.27
N LYS A 122 -7.29 -10.47 -0.68
CA LYS A 122 -7.41 -11.72 -1.43
C LYS A 122 -6.08 -12.45 -1.42
N ILE A 123 -6.14 -13.76 -1.54
CA ILE A 123 -4.97 -14.62 -1.73
C ILE A 123 -5.11 -15.32 -3.08
N ARG A 124 -3.99 -15.38 -3.82
CA ARG A 124 -3.89 -16.11 -5.07
C ARG A 124 -2.60 -16.93 -5.08
N GLU A 125 -2.71 -18.19 -5.45
CA GLU A 125 -1.53 -19.00 -5.77
C GLU A 125 -0.97 -18.54 -7.11
N GLU A 126 0.33 -18.42 -7.18
CA GLU A 126 1.08 -18.01 -8.37
C GLU A 126 2.02 -19.12 -8.82
N ASP A 127 2.47 -19.03 -10.05
CA ASP A 127 3.51 -19.93 -10.55
C ASP A 127 4.83 -19.61 -9.83
N PRO A 128 5.42 -20.57 -9.10
CA PRO A 128 6.69 -20.33 -8.39
C PRO A 128 7.89 -20.11 -9.33
N SER A 129 7.75 -20.43 -10.62
CA SER A 129 8.80 -20.26 -11.64
C SER A 129 8.86 -18.85 -12.25
N VAL A 130 7.86 -18.01 -12.01
CA VAL A 130 7.75 -16.64 -12.53
C VAL A 130 8.49 -15.63 -11.67
#